data_72d81590508669b09cd2941411ac23c1
#
_entry.id   72d81590508669b09cd2941411ac23c1
#
_cell.length_a   1.000
_cell.length_b   1.000
_cell.length_c   1.000
_cell.angle_alpha   90.00
_cell.angle_beta   90.00
_cell.angle_gamma   90.00
#
_symmetry.space_group_name_H-M   'P 1'
#
loop_
_entity.id
_entity.type
_entity.pdbx_description
1 polymer ?
#
loop_
_entity_poly.entity_id
_entity_poly.type
_entity_poly.pdbx_seq_one_letter_code
_entity_poly.pdbx_strand_id
1 'polypeptide(L)'
;MAESEEELNSLLKKVKEESEKVGFKLDIQKMKIMAFGSITSWKIDGEKMETVTDFLFSGSKITADGDCSHEIQRCLLHGRKAMTNLDSILKSSDITLPTKVCLVKAMVFPIIMYGCESWTTEKAECQRIDAFELWCWRRFLRVLGLKGDQTS
;
A
#
# COMPACT_ATOMS: atom_id res chain seq x y z
N MET A 1 -17.32 4.47 -4.88
CA MET A 1 -17.68 3.10 -5.33
C MET A 1 -19.16 3.05 -5.63
N ALA A 2 -19.57 2.30 -6.62
CA ALA A 2 -20.97 2.14 -7.02
C ALA A 2 -21.34 0.66 -7.02
N GLU A 3 -22.59 0.36 -6.67
CA GLU A 3 -23.09 -1.01 -6.61
C GLU A 3 -23.71 -1.48 -7.94
N SER A 4 -24.04 -0.54 -8.82
CA SER A 4 -24.64 -0.82 -10.13
C SER A 4 -24.07 0.10 -11.21
N GLU A 5 -24.25 -0.30 -12.49
CA GLU A 5 -23.86 0.50 -13.64
C GLU A 5 -24.59 1.85 -13.69
N GLU A 6 -25.88 1.85 -13.38
CA GLU A 6 -26.70 3.06 -13.34
C GLU A 6 -26.21 4.05 -12.27
N GLU A 7 -25.88 3.55 -11.09
CA GLU A 7 -25.33 4.34 -10.01
C GLU A 7 -23.96 4.92 -10.38
N LEU A 8 -23.10 4.14 -11.02
CA LEU A 8 -21.79 4.61 -11.50
C LEU A 8 -21.93 5.71 -12.55
N ASN A 9 -22.83 5.53 -13.52
CA ASN A 9 -23.10 6.56 -14.53
C ASN A 9 -23.62 7.85 -13.92
N SER A 10 -24.50 7.76 -12.92
CA SER A 10 -25.03 8.89 -12.18
C SER A 10 -23.93 9.63 -11.42
N LEU A 11 -23.03 8.91 -10.74
CA LEU A 11 -21.89 9.48 -10.02
C LEU A 11 -20.90 10.17 -10.96
N LEU A 12 -20.59 9.55 -12.09
CA LEU A 12 -19.70 10.13 -13.09
C LEU A 12 -20.27 11.41 -13.69
N LYS A 13 -21.56 11.44 -13.95
CA LYS A 13 -22.24 12.65 -14.44
C LYS A 13 -22.12 13.78 -13.44
N LYS A 14 -22.32 13.52 -12.15
CA LYS A 14 -22.16 14.51 -11.09
C LYS A 14 -20.70 14.99 -11.00
N VAL A 15 -19.73 14.09 -11.04
CA VAL A 15 -18.30 14.44 -11.00
C VAL A 15 -17.94 15.31 -12.19
N LYS A 16 -18.44 14.97 -13.38
CA LYS A 16 -18.20 15.77 -14.60
C LYS A 16 -18.78 17.17 -14.45
N GLU A 17 -20.03 17.30 -14.01
CA GLU A 17 -20.67 18.61 -13.82
C GLU A 17 -19.95 19.46 -12.78
N GLU A 18 -19.57 18.89 -11.64
CA GLU A 18 -18.85 19.63 -10.59
C GLU A 18 -17.42 20.01 -11.01
N SER A 19 -16.74 19.14 -11.77
CA SER A 19 -15.40 19.44 -12.30
C SER A 19 -15.43 20.59 -13.29
N GLU A 20 -16.42 20.62 -14.18
CA GLU A 20 -16.58 21.70 -15.17
C GLU A 20 -16.84 23.06 -14.51
N LYS A 21 -17.56 23.10 -13.38
CA LYS A 21 -17.80 24.33 -12.62
C LYS A 21 -16.51 24.96 -12.10
N VAL A 22 -15.48 24.17 -11.80
CA VAL A 22 -14.18 24.64 -11.30
C VAL A 22 -13.11 24.70 -12.38
N GLY A 23 -13.47 24.48 -13.65
CA GLY A 23 -12.56 24.59 -14.79
C GLY A 23 -11.77 23.35 -15.12
N PHE A 24 -12.09 22.19 -14.51
CA PHE A 24 -11.47 20.92 -14.85
C PHE A 24 -12.33 20.11 -15.82
N LYS A 25 -11.69 19.51 -16.81
CA LYS A 25 -12.35 18.66 -17.78
C LYS A 25 -11.91 17.21 -17.58
N LEU A 26 -12.89 16.29 -17.47
CA LEU A 26 -12.60 14.86 -17.38
C LEU A 26 -12.09 14.32 -18.72
N ASP A 27 -10.98 13.62 -18.69
CA ASP A 27 -10.44 12.90 -19.86
C ASP A 27 -10.93 11.46 -19.82
N ILE A 28 -11.98 11.17 -20.59
CA ILE A 28 -12.61 9.85 -20.64
C ILE A 28 -11.63 8.80 -21.17
N GLN A 29 -10.70 9.15 -22.04
CA GLN A 29 -9.71 8.22 -22.58
C GLN A 29 -8.73 7.70 -21.54
N LYS A 30 -8.48 8.46 -20.48
CA LYS A 30 -7.62 8.08 -19.36
C LYS A 30 -8.36 7.36 -18.24
N MET A 31 -9.68 7.33 -18.28
CA MET A 31 -10.49 6.67 -17.28
C MET A 31 -10.50 5.16 -17.48
N LYS A 32 -10.44 4.43 -16.39
CA LYS A 32 -10.49 2.98 -16.36
C LYS A 32 -11.50 2.51 -15.32
N ILE A 33 -12.14 1.38 -15.56
CA ILE A 33 -13.12 0.77 -14.66
C ILE A 33 -12.54 -0.51 -14.09
N MET A 34 -12.64 -0.64 -12.78
CA MET A 34 -12.34 -1.86 -12.06
C MET A 34 -13.61 -2.37 -11.39
N ALA A 35 -13.98 -3.62 -11.66
CA ALA A 35 -15.20 -4.22 -11.16
C ALA A 35 -14.93 -5.60 -10.54
N PHE A 36 -15.66 -5.90 -9.48
CA PHE A 36 -15.70 -7.24 -8.90
C PHE A 36 -16.68 -8.09 -9.72
N GLY A 37 -16.20 -9.17 -10.29
CA GLY A 37 -17.00 -10.11 -11.08
C GLY A 37 -16.72 -10.06 -12.58
N SER A 38 -17.61 -10.70 -13.36
CA SER A 38 -17.43 -10.95 -14.81
C SER A 38 -17.96 -9.84 -15.71
N ILE A 39 -17.80 -8.58 -15.33
CA ILE A 39 -18.20 -7.45 -16.20
C ILE A 39 -17.10 -7.25 -17.25
N THR A 40 -17.45 -7.56 -18.50
CA THR A 40 -16.49 -7.55 -19.62
C THR A 40 -16.47 -6.26 -20.43
N SER A 41 -17.56 -5.45 -20.36
CA SER A 41 -17.61 -4.18 -21.08
C SER A 41 -18.48 -3.18 -20.35
N TRP A 42 -18.05 -1.93 -20.39
CA TRP A 42 -18.77 -0.83 -19.79
C TRP A 42 -18.71 0.38 -20.73
N LYS A 43 -19.85 1.04 -20.93
CA LYS A 43 -19.93 2.24 -21.79
C LYS A 43 -20.29 3.45 -20.94
N ILE A 44 -19.55 4.53 -21.12
CA ILE A 44 -19.84 5.83 -20.53
C ILE A 44 -19.93 6.84 -21.67
N ASP A 45 -21.04 7.60 -21.72
CA ASP A 45 -21.32 8.57 -22.78
C ASP A 45 -21.17 7.99 -24.20
N GLY A 46 -21.54 6.70 -24.38
CA GLY A 46 -21.42 5.99 -25.66
C GLY A 46 -20.03 5.49 -26.01
N GLU A 47 -19.02 5.79 -25.21
CA GLU A 47 -17.65 5.29 -25.41
C GLU A 47 -17.40 4.05 -24.54
N LYS A 48 -16.76 3.05 -25.14
CA LYS A 48 -16.38 1.82 -24.45
C LYS A 48 -15.20 2.10 -23.52
N MET A 49 -15.39 1.80 -22.23
CA MET A 49 -14.35 1.96 -21.21
C MET A 49 -13.49 0.70 -21.11
N GLU A 50 -12.20 0.91 -20.89
CA GLU A 50 -11.26 -0.17 -20.61
C GLU A 50 -11.49 -0.69 -19.18
N THR A 51 -11.69 -2.01 -19.06
CA THR A 51 -11.81 -2.68 -17.77
C THR A 51 -10.45 -3.21 -17.35
N VAL A 52 -10.02 -2.90 -16.14
CA VAL A 52 -8.73 -3.34 -15.58
C VAL A 52 -8.94 -4.22 -14.36
N THR A 53 -8.00 -5.14 -14.14
CA THR A 53 -8.01 -6.02 -12.96
C THR A 53 -7.23 -5.46 -11.79
N ASP A 54 -6.31 -4.54 -12.06
CA ASP A 54 -5.52 -3.88 -11.05
C ASP A 54 -5.30 -2.40 -11.39
N PHE A 55 -4.97 -1.62 -10.39
CA PHE A 55 -4.80 -0.19 -10.50
C PHE A 55 -3.82 0.33 -9.44
N LEU A 56 -2.92 1.22 -9.84
CA LEU A 56 -2.01 1.89 -8.91
C LEU A 56 -2.60 3.22 -8.46
N PHE A 57 -2.89 3.33 -7.18
CA PHE A 57 -3.39 4.55 -6.56
C PHE A 57 -2.44 5.00 -5.46
N SER A 58 -1.87 6.20 -5.62
CA SER A 58 -0.95 6.78 -4.64
C SER A 58 0.22 5.85 -4.27
N GLY A 59 0.74 5.09 -5.23
CA GLY A 59 1.81 4.13 -5.02
C GLY A 59 1.38 2.78 -4.44
N SER A 60 0.09 2.58 -4.17
CA SER A 60 -0.47 1.32 -3.68
C SER A 60 -1.23 0.59 -4.79
N LYS A 61 -1.00 -0.70 -4.93
CA LYS A 61 -1.68 -1.53 -5.92
C LYS A 61 -3.02 -2.04 -5.36
N ILE A 62 -4.10 -1.71 -6.05
CA ILE A 62 -5.45 -2.17 -5.75
C ILE A 62 -5.85 -3.19 -6.81
N THR A 63 -6.34 -4.34 -6.39
CA THR A 63 -6.80 -5.42 -7.27
C THR A 63 -8.31 -5.58 -7.19
N ALA A 64 -8.91 -6.03 -8.30
CA ALA A 64 -10.37 -6.22 -8.38
C ALA A 64 -10.89 -7.33 -7.45
N ASP A 65 -10.07 -8.32 -7.14
CA ASP A 65 -10.41 -9.42 -6.20
C ASP A 65 -10.21 -9.04 -4.73
N GLY A 66 -9.68 -7.84 -4.45
CA GLY A 66 -9.39 -7.40 -3.10
C GLY A 66 -8.18 -8.07 -2.45
N ASP A 67 -7.39 -8.82 -3.21
CA ASP A 67 -6.19 -9.49 -2.72
C ASP A 67 -5.05 -8.48 -2.54
N CYS A 68 -4.67 -8.26 -1.29
CA CYS A 68 -3.60 -7.35 -0.89
C CYS A 68 -2.24 -8.05 -0.72
N SER A 69 -2.15 -9.37 -0.94
CA SER A 69 -0.94 -10.13 -0.63
C SER A 69 0.29 -9.65 -1.39
N HIS A 70 0.15 -9.31 -2.66
CA HIS A 70 1.24 -8.76 -3.47
C HIS A 70 1.72 -7.41 -2.96
N GLU A 71 0.78 -6.55 -2.57
CA GLU A 71 1.11 -5.23 -2.04
C GLU A 71 1.81 -5.32 -0.69
N ILE A 72 1.36 -6.21 0.18
CA ILE A 72 1.99 -6.49 1.46
C ILE A 72 3.42 -7.01 1.26
N GLN A 73 3.62 -7.96 0.36
CA GLN A 73 4.95 -8.47 0.03
C GLN A 73 5.88 -7.38 -0.50
N ARG A 74 5.38 -6.51 -1.35
CA ARG A 74 6.14 -5.37 -1.87
C ARG A 74 6.54 -4.41 -0.75
N CYS A 75 5.61 -4.06 0.13
CA CYS A 75 5.89 -3.19 1.27
C CYS A 75 6.90 -3.81 2.25
N LEU A 76 6.80 -5.11 2.51
CA LEU A 76 7.76 -5.83 3.34
C LEU A 76 9.16 -5.85 2.73
N LEU A 77 9.26 -6.00 1.41
CA LEU A 77 10.55 -5.92 0.71
C LEU A 77 11.17 -4.53 0.83
N HIS A 78 10.39 -3.48 0.64
CA HIS A 78 10.86 -2.10 0.82
C HIS A 78 11.25 -1.83 2.27
N GLY A 79 10.51 -2.35 3.23
CA GLY A 79 10.83 -2.25 4.65
C GLY A 79 12.17 -2.93 4.99
N ARG A 80 12.43 -4.10 4.41
CA ARG A 80 13.73 -4.80 4.57
C ARG A 80 14.89 -3.99 4.01
N LYS A 81 14.72 -3.40 2.83
CA LYS A 81 15.72 -2.51 2.23
C LYS A 81 15.99 -1.29 3.11
N ALA A 82 14.94 -0.66 3.61
CA ALA A 82 15.08 0.48 4.52
C ALA A 82 15.84 0.11 5.80
N MET A 83 15.53 -1.04 6.39
CA MET A 83 16.22 -1.53 7.58
C MET A 83 17.71 -1.81 7.30
N THR A 84 18.02 -2.39 6.15
CA THR A 84 19.41 -2.64 5.73
C THR A 84 20.17 -1.33 5.52
N ASN A 85 19.54 -0.31 4.95
CA ASN A 85 20.14 1.01 4.75
C ASN A 85 20.45 1.73 6.07
N LEU A 86 19.74 1.40 7.14
CA LEU A 86 19.99 1.95 8.46
C LEU A 86 21.15 1.28 9.23
N ASP A 87 21.67 0.17 8.74
CA ASP A 87 22.71 -0.61 9.44
C ASP A 87 23.92 0.25 9.87
N SER A 88 24.40 1.14 8.99
CA SER A 88 25.53 2.02 9.27
C SER A 88 25.21 3.02 10.41
N ILE A 89 24.01 3.55 10.43
CA ILE A 89 23.54 4.46 11.47
C ILE A 89 23.35 3.72 12.79
N LEU A 90 22.79 2.51 12.73
CA LEU A 90 22.55 1.68 13.91
C LEU A 90 23.85 1.18 14.55
N LYS A 91 24.91 1.03 13.77
CA LYS A 91 26.25 0.66 14.27
C LYS A 91 27.00 1.83 14.89
N SER A 92 26.60 3.07 14.62
CA SER A 92 27.29 4.25 15.15
C SER A 92 27.17 4.32 16.68
N SER A 93 28.30 4.52 17.35
CA SER A 93 28.34 4.73 18.80
C SER A 93 27.92 6.13 19.21
N ASP A 94 27.86 7.07 18.27
CA ASP A 94 27.53 8.47 18.54
C ASP A 94 26.04 8.70 18.74
N ILE A 95 25.20 7.73 18.34
CA ILE A 95 23.76 7.81 18.42
C ILE A 95 23.27 6.98 19.61
N THR A 96 22.41 7.56 20.44
CA THR A 96 21.86 6.89 21.61
C THR A 96 20.87 5.79 21.22
N LEU A 97 20.70 4.79 22.07
CA LEU A 97 19.77 3.68 21.84
C LEU A 97 18.31 4.14 21.65
N PRO A 98 17.76 5.07 22.46
CA PRO A 98 16.41 5.58 22.24
C PRO A 98 16.23 6.23 20.86
N THR A 99 17.23 6.98 20.40
CA THR A 99 17.23 7.61 19.08
C THR A 99 17.23 6.57 17.97
N LYS A 100 18.02 5.51 18.10
CA LYS A 100 18.04 4.40 17.13
C LYS A 100 16.67 3.70 17.03
N VAL A 101 16.02 3.46 18.16
CA VAL A 101 14.65 2.90 18.19
C VAL A 101 13.67 3.83 17.50
N CYS A 102 13.73 5.13 17.75
CA CYS A 102 12.88 6.12 17.08
C CYS A 102 13.11 6.14 15.57
N LEU A 103 14.36 6.01 15.11
CA LEU A 103 14.67 5.96 13.68
C LEU A 103 14.04 4.74 13.00
N VAL A 104 14.13 3.57 13.61
CA VAL A 104 13.47 2.36 13.06
C VAL A 104 11.97 2.54 12.98
N LYS A 105 11.34 3.04 14.03
CA LYS A 105 9.89 3.30 14.06
C LYS A 105 9.45 4.38 13.07
N ALA A 106 10.27 5.40 12.86
CA ALA A 106 9.91 6.52 11.98
C ALA A 106 10.19 6.23 10.49
N MET A 107 11.18 5.40 10.18
CA MET A 107 11.64 5.19 8.79
C MET A 107 11.25 3.85 8.19
N VAL A 108 11.09 2.81 8.99
CA VAL A 108 10.79 1.46 8.49
C VAL A 108 9.30 1.16 8.57
N PHE A 109 8.66 1.36 9.69
CA PHE A 109 7.26 0.99 9.88
C PHE A 109 6.28 1.77 9.02
N PRO A 110 6.45 3.09 8.75
CA PRO A 110 5.56 3.81 7.83
C PRO A 110 5.56 3.24 6.41
N ILE A 111 6.67 2.68 5.94
CA ILE A 111 6.76 2.05 4.63
C ILE A 111 5.82 0.85 4.54
N ILE A 112 5.76 0.04 5.60
CA ILE A 112 4.91 -1.15 5.67
C ILE A 112 3.44 -0.77 5.84
N MET A 113 3.18 0.23 6.66
CA MET A 113 1.81 0.65 6.98
C MET A 113 1.20 1.58 5.94
N TYR A 114 1.97 2.00 4.93
CA TYR A 114 1.49 2.86 3.87
C TYR A 114 0.41 2.18 3.04
N GLY A 115 -0.77 2.79 2.98
CA GLY A 115 -1.92 2.25 2.27
C GLY A 115 -2.65 1.11 2.97
N CYS A 116 -2.31 0.80 4.23
CA CYS A 116 -2.90 -0.33 4.96
C CYS A 116 -4.42 -0.17 5.21
N GLU A 117 -4.93 1.05 5.22
CA GLU A 117 -6.35 1.32 5.37
C GLU A 117 -7.19 0.77 4.21
N SER A 118 -6.60 0.55 3.05
CA SER A 118 -7.26 -0.07 1.91
C SER A 118 -7.13 -1.59 1.86
N TRP A 119 -6.40 -2.18 2.80
CA TRP A 119 -6.20 -3.62 2.84
C TRP A 119 -7.34 -4.31 3.62
N THR A 120 -7.93 -5.32 3.00
CA THR A 120 -8.70 -6.33 3.72
C THR A 120 -7.70 -7.32 4.32
N THR A 121 -7.32 -7.10 5.57
CA THR A 121 -6.30 -7.92 6.22
C THR A 121 -6.86 -9.27 6.63
N GLU A 122 -6.45 -10.29 5.92
CA GLU A 122 -6.62 -11.67 6.38
C GLU A 122 -5.63 -11.98 7.50
N LYS A 123 -5.96 -12.96 8.32
CA LYS A 123 -5.11 -13.38 9.44
C LYS A 123 -3.68 -13.75 9.02
N ALA A 124 -3.52 -14.34 7.83
CA ALA A 124 -2.21 -14.69 7.29
C ALA A 124 -1.33 -13.46 7.00
N GLU A 125 -1.93 -12.40 6.50
CA GLU A 125 -1.24 -11.14 6.22
C GLU A 125 -0.81 -10.43 7.52
N CYS A 126 -1.66 -10.44 8.53
CA CYS A 126 -1.30 -9.92 9.85
C CYS A 126 -0.10 -10.66 10.43
N GLN A 127 -0.07 -12.00 10.31
CA GLN A 127 1.05 -12.82 10.76
C GLN A 127 2.36 -12.49 10.01
N ARG A 128 2.29 -12.16 8.73
CA ARG A 128 3.46 -11.74 7.94
C ARG A 128 4.01 -10.41 8.43
N ILE A 129 3.14 -9.48 8.74
CA ILE A 129 3.52 -8.15 9.28
C ILE A 129 4.15 -8.31 10.66
N ASP A 130 3.57 -9.11 11.53
CA ASP A 130 4.10 -9.40 12.86
C ASP A 130 5.48 -10.11 12.78
N ALA A 131 5.62 -11.06 11.87
CA ALA A 131 6.90 -11.74 11.63
C ALA A 131 7.97 -10.78 11.12
N PHE A 132 7.60 -9.83 10.28
CA PHE A 132 8.50 -8.78 9.80
C PHE A 132 8.94 -7.84 10.92
N GLU A 133 8.01 -7.42 11.77
CA GLU A 133 8.33 -6.59 12.95
C GLU A 133 9.34 -7.29 13.85
N LEU A 134 9.11 -8.57 14.13
CA LEU A 134 10.02 -9.38 14.93
C LEU A 134 11.39 -9.52 14.26
N TRP A 135 11.44 -9.70 12.95
CA TRP A 135 12.68 -9.73 12.18
C TRP A 135 13.45 -8.40 12.28
N CYS A 136 12.77 -7.26 12.21
CA CYS A 136 13.36 -5.94 12.38
C CYS A 136 14.05 -5.80 13.72
N TRP A 137 13.37 -6.16 14.81
CA TRP A 137 13.94 -6.07 16.15
C TRP A 137 15.08 -7.04 16.39
N ARG A 138 15.02 -8.25 15.86
CA ARG A 138 16.13 -9.21 15.91
C ARG A 138 17.35 -8.70 15.17
N ARG A 139 17.14 -8.14 13.98
CA ARG A 139 18.22 -7.54 13.21
C ARG A 139 18.80 -6.31 13.92
N PHE A 140 17.96 -5.47 14.49
CA PHE A 140 18.36 -4.32 15.28
C PHE A 140 19.30 -4.73 16.43
N LEU A 141 18.93 -5.71 17.21
CA LEU A 141 19.75 -6.22 18.32
C LEU A 141 21.07 -6.83 17.82
N ARG A 142 21.06 -7.52 16.72
CA ARG A 142 22.26 -8.10 16.10
C ARG A 142 23.23 -7.03 15.66
N VAL A 143 22.76 -5.98 15.02
CA VAL A 143 23.59 -4.85 14.54
C VAL A 143 24.21 -4.10 15.72
N LEU A 144 23.50 -3.99 16.83
CA LEU A 144 24.04 -3.38 18.06
C LEU A 144 25.11 -4.24 18.74
N GLY A 145 25.37 -5.46 18.28
CA GLY A 145 26.30 -6.38 18.91
C GLY A 145 25.78 -6.95 20.23
N LEU A 146 24.54 -6.69 20.57
CA LEU A 146 23.87 -7.35 21.69
C LEU A 146 23.54 -8.78 21.26
N LYS A 147 24.45 -9.68 21.57
CA LYS A 147 24.14 -11.11 21.50
C LYS A 147 23.03 -11.35 22.49
N GLY A 148 21.80 -11.41 22.00
CA GLY A 148 20.74 -11.97 22.78
C GLY A 148 21.20 -13.34 23.23
N ASP A 149 21.11 -13.64 24.53
CA ASP A 149 21.29 -14.98 25.00
C ASP A 149 20.47 -15.88 24.08
N GLN A 150 21.16 -16.81 23.44
CA GLN A 150 20.54 -17.79 22.56
C GLN A 150 19.79 -18.82 23.39
N THR A 151 18.75 -18.37 24.00
CA THR A 151 17.64 -19.25 24.27
C THR A 151 16.82 -19.21 22.99
N SER A 152 17.19 -20.11 22.13
CA SER A 152 16.46 -20.48 20.92
C SER A 152 14.95 -20.25 20.99
#